data_05a398bc478cc47f61676f72cb82359d
#
_entry.id   05a398bc478cc47f61676f72cb82359d
#
_cell.length_a   1.000
_cell.length_b   1.000
_cell.length_c   1.000
_cell.angle_alpha   90.00
_cell.angle_beta   90.00
_cell.angle_gamma   90.00
#
_symmetry.space_group_name_H-M   'P 1'
#
loop_
_entity.id
_entity.type
_entity.pdbx_description
1 polymer ?
#
loop_
_entity_poly.entity_id
_entity_poly.type
_entity_poly.pdbx_seq_one_letter_code
_entity_poly.pdbx_strand_id
1 'polypeptide(L)'
;GKSGVALGLQNSINQVGTLAGYFVIMIAFLYVSGMKAFKGAFLAAFVIIVIGTYMAFKLTGHSETDKSKSRFYFRKKYTKYYFLEVFYGARKQVFFTFGPYVLILFYGANTTVISLLFAVSAICCFFAAPVVGKIIDRLGYKIVMISDTLILVIVCFFYGFAHHIFPKDVAFIICCINYILDSVISLASMASNVYVQDISDNNDEVRATISTGISVNHMITILIALFGGWIWKTLGIETLFTISAILGLCNSAYAASIKVTKKA
;
A
#
# COMPACT_ATOMS: atom_id res chain seq x y z
N GLY A 1 -20.20 14.66 -1.50
CA GLY A 1 -18.93 14.99 -0.86
C GLY A 1 -17.75 14.76 -1.78
N LYS A 2 -16.69 15.50 -1.55
CA LYS A 2 -15.44 15.39 -2.33
C LYS A 2 -14.35 14.69 -1.50
N SER A 3 -14.73 13.69 -0.71
CA SER A 3 -13.81 12.99 0.22
C SER A 3 -12.74 12.17 -0.51
N GLY A 4 -13.09 11.56 -1.64
CA GLY A 4 -12.14 10.83 -2.47
C GLY A 4 -11.05 11.75 -3.05
N VAL A 5 -11.44 12.92 -3.58
CA VAL A 5 -10.48 13.93 -4.07
C VAL A 5 -9.55 14.42 -2.95
N ALA A 6 -10.08 14.70 -1.75
CA ALA A 6 -9.26 15.15 -0.62
C ALA A 6 -8.23 14.10 -0.20
N LEU A 7 -8.63 12.82 -0.11
CA LEU A 7 -7.71 11.71 0.17
C LEU A 7 -6.68 11.51 -0.94
N GLY A 8 -7.10 11.68 -2.20
CA GLY A 8 -6.19 11.62 -3.35
C GLY A 8 -5.10 12.69 -3.28
N LEU A 9 -5.45 13.94 -2.98
CA LEU A 9 -4.50 15.04 -2.80
C LEU A 9 -3.56 14.80 -1.61
N GLN A 10 -4.08 14.30 -0.49
CA GLN A 10 -3.26 13.93 0.66
C GLN A 10 -2.23 12.85 0.29
N ASN A 11 -2.64 11.82 -0.43
CA ASN A 11 -1.72 10.80 -0.92
C ASN A 11 -0.67 11.35 -1.88
N SER A 12 -1.03 12.28 -2.78
CA SER A 12 -0.06 12.94 -3.66
C SER A 12 1.01 13.69 -2.88
N ILE A 13 0.64 14.44 -1.84
CA ILE A 13 1.60 15.15 -0.98
C ILE A 13 2.54 14.16 -0.28
N ASN A 14 2.02 13.03 0.22
CA ASN A 14 2.84 11.99 0.83
C ASN A 14 3.85 11.39 -0.15
N GLN A 15 3.50 11.27 -1.43
CA GLN A 15 4.43 10.77 -2.46
C GLN A 15 5.62 11.70 -2.71
N VAL A 16 5.50 13.00 -2.47
CA VAL A 16 6.65 13.94 -2.60
C VAL A 16 7.78 13.57 -1.65
N GLY A 17 7.45 13.31 -0.37
CA GLY A 17 8.44 12.87 0.62
C GLY A 17 9.07 11.51 0.27
N THR A 18 8.24 10.57 -0.17
CA THR A 18 8.67 9.23 -0.60
C THR A 18 9.60 9.32 -1.81
N LEU A 19 9.25 10.14 -2.80
CA LEU A 19 10.06 10.37 -4.00
C LEU A 19 11.42 10.98 -3.67
N ALA A 20 11.46 11.99 -2.80
CA ALA A 20 12.71 12.58 -2.33
C ALA A 20 13.61 11.53 -1.67
N GLY A 21 13.06 10.65 -0.83
CA GLY A 21 13.79 9.55 -0.20
C GLY A 21 14.38 8.58 -1.23
N TYR A 22 13.60 8.18 -2.23
CA TYR A 22 14.09 7.27 -3.29
C TYR A 22 15.19 7.89 -4.13
N PHE A 23 15.10 9.17 -4.50
CA PHE A 23 16.14 9.86 -5.24
C PHE A 23 17.44 9.98 -4.43
N VAL A 24 17.34 10.29 -3.13
CA VAL A 24 18.52 10.36 -2.25
C VAL A 24 19.21 9.00 -2.18
N ILE A 25 18.45 7.91 -1.99
CA ILE A 25 18.99 6.55 -1.96
C ILE A 25 19.60 6.18 -3.32
N MET A 26 18.90 6.43 -4.42
CA MET A 26 19.39 6.14 -5.77
C MET A 26 20.73 6.83 -6.03
N ILE A 27 20.84 8.11 -5.73
CA ILE A 27 22.07 8.90 -5.89
C ILE A 27 23.18 8.34 -4.99
N ALA A 28 22.87 8.06 -3.73
CA ALA A 28 23.84 7.49 -2.79
C ALA A 28 24.46 6.18 -3.31
N PHE A 29 23.64 5.29 -3.87
CA PHE A 29 24.10 4.00 -4.43
C PHE A 29 24.76 4.11 -5.81
N LEU A 30 24.60 5.22 -6.53
CA LEU A 30 25.38 5.50 -7.73
C LEU A 30 26.84 5.83 -7.42
N TYR A 31 27.08 6.59 -6.33
CA TYR A 31 28.42 7.07 -5.98
C TYR A 31 29.12 6.19 -4.93
N VAL A 32 28.38 5.50 -4.08
CA VAL A 32 28.92 4.66 -3.00
C VAL A 32 28.34 3.27 -3.11
N SER A 33 29.16 2.29 -3.44
CA SER A 33 28.73 0.90 -3.59
C SER A 33 28.87 0.08 -2.30
N GLY A 34 28.06 -0.98 -2.20
CA GLY A 34 28.21 -2.01 -1.18
C GLY A 34 27.78 -1.58 0.23
N MET A 35 28.38 -2.21 1.25
CA MET A 35 27.99 -2.08 2.66
C MET A 35 28.10 -0.64 3.20
N LYS A 36 29.02 0.17 2.66
CA LYS A 36 29.19 1.58 3.09
C LYS A 36 27.97 2.43 2.77
N ALA A 37 27.34 2.23 1.60
CA ALA A 37 26.13 2.94 1.20
C ALA A 37 24.96 2.59 2.15
N PHE A 38 24.78 1.31 2.48
CA PHE A 38 23.76 0.89 3.44
C PHE A 38 23.97 1.49 4.82
N LYS A 39 25.22 1.46 5.36
CA LYS A 39 25.52 2.08 6.66
C LYS A 39 25.21 3.57 6.67
N GLY A 40 25.57 4.29 5.59
CA GLY A 40 25.24 5.70 5.43
C GLY A 40 23.76 5.98 5.38
N ALA A 41 22.98 5.19 4.61
CA ALA A 41 21.53 5.32 4.52
C ALA A 41 20.85 5.07 5.88
N PHE A 42 21.25 4.04 6.62
CA PHE A 42 20.71 3.77 7.95
C PHE A 42 21.06 4.87 8.97
N LEU A 43 22.29 5.41 8.91
CA LEU A 43 22.68 6.53 9.78
C LEU A 43 21.86 7.78 9.47
N ALA A 44 21.66 8.10 8.19
CA ALA A 44 20.83 9.23 7.78
C ALA A 44 19.36 9.05 8.26
N ALA A 45 18.79 7.86 8.07
CA ALA A 45 17.46 7.54 8.56
C ALA A 45 17.34 7.69 10.09
N PHE A 46 18.34 7.21 10.83
CA PHE A 46 18.39 7.37 12.28
C PHE A 46 18.37 8.85 12.70
N VAL A 47 19.20 9.68 12.08
CA VAL A 47 19.26 11.13 12.38
C VAL A 47 17.91 11.79 12.10
N ILE A 48 17.28 11.48 10.95
CA ILE A 48 15.97 12.04 10.59
C ILE A 48 14.89 11.62 11.63
N ILE A 49 14.89 10.37 12.06
CA ILE A 49 13.95 9.87 13.09
C ILE A 49 14.18 10.60 14.43
N VAL A 50 15.42 10.80 14.84
CA VAL A 50 15.75 11.54 16.08
C VAL A 50 15.26 12.97 16.01
N ILE A 51 15.51 13.66 14.89
CA ILE A 51 15.01 15.03 14.67
C ILE A 51 13.48 15.07 14.70
N GLY A 52 12.81 14.15 13.99
CA GLY A 52 11.36 14.05 13.97
C GLY A 52 10.77 13.78 15.37
N THR A 53 11.39 12.90 16.13
CA THR A 53 11.00 12.61 17.52
C THR A 53 11.16 13.85 18.40
N TYR A 54 12.30 14.56 18.30
CA TYR A 54 12.52 15.81 19.04
C TYR A 54 11.47 16.88 18.69
N MET A 55 11.15 17.04 17.39
CA MET A 55 10.10 17.96 16.97
C MET A 55 8.72 17.54 17.50
N ALA A 56 8.41 16.25 17.52
CA ALA A 56 7.17 15.72 18.06
C ALA A 56 6.99 16.03 19.55
N PHE A 57 8.05 15.95 20.34
CA PHE A 57 8.01 16.37 21.76
C PHE A 57 7.74 17.85 21.96
N LYS A 58 8.06 18.70 20.97
CA LYS A 58 7.76 20.16 21.03
C LYS A 58 6.34 20.49 20.58
N LEU A 59 5.60 19.55 19.98
CA LEU A 59 4.20 19.74 19.63
C LEU A 59 3.35 19.66 20.91
N THR A 60 3.17 20.81 21.57
CA THR A 60 2.19 20.94 22.66
C THR A 60 0.79 21.02 22.05
N GLY A 61 0.20 19.87 21.81
CA GLY A 61 -1.21 19.78 21.44
C GLY A 61 -2.07 19.94 22.71
N HIS A 62 -2.94 20.91 22.74
CA HIS A 62 -4.11 20.89 23.63
C HIS A 62 -5.06 19.81 23.10
N SER A 63 -4.72 18.55 23.35
CA SER A 63 -5.65 17.46 23.24
C SER A 63 -6.28 17.30 24.62
N GLU A 64 -7.52 17.72 24.78
CA GLU A 64 -8.38 17.15 25.81
C GLU A 64 -8.49 15.66 25.47
N THR A 65 -7.50 14.91 25.92
CA THR A 65 -7.52 13.46 25.88
C THR A 65 -8.55 13.01 26.88
N ASP A 66 -9.75 12.77 26.38
CA ASP A 66 -10.78 12.02 27.10
C ASP A 66 -10.16 10.65 27.43
N LYS A 67 -9.64 10.53 28.66
CA LYS A 67 -8.86 9.37 29.15
C LYS A 67 -9.64 8.06 29.15
N SER A 68 -10.91 8.09 28.74
CA SER A 68 -11.82 6.95 28.70
C SER A 68 -11.89 6.23 27.35
N LYS A 69 -11.28 6.74 26.27
CA LYS A 69 -11.39 6.10 24.96
C LYS A 69 -10.37 4.97 24.81
N SER A 70 -10.86 3.75 24.64
CA SER A 70 -10.06 2.57 24.32
C SER A 70 -9.09 2.87 23.17
N ARG A 71 -7.83 2.38 23.30
CA ARG A 71 -6.77 2.52 22.29
C ARG A 71 -7.18 1.95 20.93
N PHE A 72 -8.09 0.97 20.90
CA PHE A 72 -8.67 0.35 19.73
C PHE A 72 -10.18 0.54 19.72
N TYR A 73 -10.71 0.98 18.58
CA TYR A 73 -12.13 1.27 18.39
C TYR A 73 -12.76 0.17 17.54
N PHE A 74 -13.08 -0.98 18.19
CA PHE A 74 -13.77 -2.09 17.53
C PHE A 74 -15.27 -2.01 17.77
N ARG A 75 -16.05 -1.70 16.72
CA ARG A 75 -17.52 -1.75 16.76
C ARG A 75 -18.06 -2.59 15.61
N LYS A 76 -19.17 -3.32 15.86
CA LYS A 76 -19.84 -4.17 14.85
C LYS A 76 -20.20 -3.41 13.57
N LYS A 77 -20.52 -2.11 13.67
CA LYS A 77 -20.80 -1.21 12.55
C LYS A 77 -19.64 -1.18 11.53
N TYR A 78 -18.39 -1.27 12.00
CA TYR A 78 -17.18 -1.14 11.19
C TYR A 78 -16.50 -2.48 10.87
N THR A 79 -17.11 -3.61 11.20
CA THR A 79 -16.52 -4.94 10.96
C THR A 79 -16.14 -5.14 9.50
N LYS A 80 -16.97 -4.68 8.56
CA LYS A 80 -16.69 -4.78 7.13
C LYS A 80 -15.43 -4.00 6.73
N TYR A 81 -15.22 -2.83 7.30
CA TYR A 81 -14.02 -2.03 7.08
C TYR A 81 -12.76 -2.75 7.57
N TYR A 82 -12.77 -3.32 8.78
CA TYR A 82 -11.60 -4.02 9.31
C TYR A 82 -11.23 -5.24 8.47
N PHE A 83 -12.21 -5.98 7.95
CA PHE A 83 -11.93 -7.08 7.03
C PHE A 83 -11.35 -6.59 5.68
N LEU A 84 -11.82 -5.47 5.15
CA LEU A 84 -11.20 -4.86 3.97
C LEU A 84 -9.74 -4.48 4.23
N GLU A 85 -9.43 -3.92 5.41
CA GLU A 85 -8.05 -3.59 5.79
C GLU A 85 -7.15 -4.84 5.91
N VAL A 86 -7.71 -5.98 6.36
CA VAL A 86 -7.00 -7.27 6.33
C VAL A 86 -6.62 -7.66 4.89
N PHE A 87 -7.56 -7.60 3.96
CA PHE A 87 -7.29 -7.97 2.56
C PHE A 87 -6.33 -6.99 1.88
N TYR A 88 -6.52 -5.69 2.08
CA TYR A 88 -5.61 -4.67 1.53
C TYR A 88 -4.21 -4.78 2.11
N GLY A 89 -4.07 -5.01 3.42
CA GLY A 89 -2.79 -5.21 4.07
C GLY A 89 -2.06 -6.44 3.56
N ALA A 90 -2.77 -7.57 3.44
CA ALA A 90 -2.21 -8.82 2.94
C ALA A 90 -1.68 -8.67 1.51
N ARG A 91 -2.51 -8.15 0.60
CA ARG A 91 -2.16 -7.90 -0.78
C ARG A 91 -0.96 -6.96 -0.92
N LYS A 92 -1.04 -5.80 -0.28
CA LYS A 92 0.01 -4.77 -0.31
C LYS A 92 1.36 -5.35 0.11
N GLN A 93 1.39 -6.17 1.15
CA GLN A 93 2.63 -6.72 1.69
C GLN A 93 3.29 -7.72 0.74
N VAL A 94 2.51 -8.51 0.00
CA VAL A 94 3.05 -9.43 -1.00
C VAL A 94 3.86 -8.65 -2.03
N PHE A 95 3.30 -7.60 -2.62
CA PHE A 95 4.00 -6.80 -3.62
C PHE A 95 5.13 -5.96 -3.04
N PHE A 96 4.93 -5.36 -1.87
CA PHE A 96 5.96 -4.53 -1.22
C PHE A 96 7.23 -5.32 -0.88
N THR A 97 7.08 -6.53 -0.37
CA THR A 97 8.22 -7.37 0.03
C THR A 97 8.75 -8.22 -1.12
N PHE A 98 7.86 -8.95 -1.79
CA PHE A 98 8.26 -9.99 -2.74
C PHE A 98 8.35 -9.47 -4.17
N GLY A 99 7.69 -8.37 -4.54
CA GLY A 99 7.82 -7.77 -5.86
C GLY A 99 9.26 -7.41 -6.22
N PRO A 100 9.97 -6.57 -5.43
CA PRO A 100 11.38 -6.28 -5.66
C PRO A 100 12.27 -7.51 -5.58
N TYR A 101 11.95 -8.45 -4.69
CA TYR A 101 12.70 -9.68 -4.52
C TYR A 101 12.66 -10.59 -5.76
N VAL A 102 11.51 -10.64 -6.46
CA VAL A 102 11.40 -11.28 -7.77
C VAL A 102 12.36 -10.65 -8.79
N LEU A 103 12.36 -9.32 -8.87
CA LEU A 103 13.20 -8.59 -9.81
C LEU A 103 14.70 -8.83 -9.55
N ILE A 104 15.10 -8.92 -8.29
CA ILE A 104 16.49 -9.21 -7.89
C ILE A 104 16.87 -10.65 -8.22
N LEU A 105 16.07 -11.64 -7.80
CA LEU A 105 16.45 -13.04 -7.91
C LEU A 105 16.34 -13.60 -9.33
N PHE A 106 15.26 -13.31 -10.04
CA PHE A 106 15.02 -13.88 -11.37
C PHE A 106 15.70 -13.09 -12.48
N TYR A 107 15.78 -11.76 -12.30
CA TYR A 107 16.26 -10.88 -13.38
C TYR A 107 17.58 -10.18 -13.06
N GLY A 108 18.10 -10.29 -11.83
CA GLY A 108 19.38 -9.70 -11.44
C GLY A 108 19.35 -8.19 -11.27
N ALA A 109 18.17 -7.62 -10.96
CA ALA A 109 18.04 -6.19 -10.71
C ALA A 109 18.90 -5.76 -9.51
N ASN A 110 19.66 -4.70 -9.68
CA ASN A 110 20.47 -4.11 -8.60
C ASN A 110 19.68 -3.03 -7.84
N THR A 111 20.26 -2.55 -6.74
CA THR A 111 19.63 -1.53 -5.88
C THR A 111 19.30 -0.26 -6.63
N THR A 112 20.11 0.16 -7.60
CA THR A 112 19.86 1.37 -8.40
C THR A 112 18.60 1.20 -9.26
N VAL A 113 18.45 0.05 -9.92
CA VAL A 113 17.27 -0.26 -10.75
C VAL A 113 16.01 -0.32 -9.88
N ILE A 114 16.08 -0.96 -8.71
CA ILE A 114 14.94 -1.03 -7.78
C ILE A 114 14.57 0.36 -7.27
N SER A 115 15.54 1.19 -6.89
CA SER A 115 15.29 2.56 -6.43
C SER A 115 14.68 3.43 -7.53
N LEU A 116 15.15 3.27 -8.78
CA LEU A 116 14.56 3.95 -9.93
C LEU A 116 13.12 3.52 -10.17
N LEU A 117 12.84 2.21 -10.10
CA LEU A 117 11.49 1.67 -10.23
C LEU A 117 10.54 2.24 -9.16
N PHE A 118 11.01 2.33 -7.92
CA PHE A 118 10.24 2.94 -6.82
C PHE A 118 10.00 4.43 -7.06
N ALA A 119 11.01 5.17 -7.55
CA ALA A 119 10.85 6.58 -7.88
C ALA A 119 9.81 6.78 -9.01
N VAL A 120 9.87 5.98 -10.07
CA VAL A 120 8.89 6.01 -11.17
C VAL A 120 7.49 5.66 -10.64
N SER A 121 7.36 4.63 -9.79
CA SER A 121 6.08 4.27 -9.15
C SER A 121 5.52 5.42 -8.32
N ALA A 122 6.36 6.12 -7.54
CA ALA A 122 5.94 7.26 -6.72
C ALA A 122 5.46 8.44 -7.60
N ILE A 123 6.14 8.72 -8.72
CA ILE A 123 5.71 9.73 -9.70
C ILE A 123 4.35 9.34 -10.30
N CYS A 124 4.18 8.10 -10.74
CA CYS A 124 2.90 7.61 -11.26
C CYS A 124 1.79 7.74 -10.21
N CYS A 125 2.05 7.35 -8.96
CA CYS A 125 1.10 7.46 -7.86
C CYS A 125 0.75 8.92 -7.52
N PHE A 126 1.73 9.84 -7.60
CA PHE A 126 1.48 11.27 -7.39
C PHE A 126 0.40 11.81 -8.34
N PHE A 127 0.50 11.50 -9.62
CA PHE A 127 -0.50 11.93 -10.61
C PHE A 127 -1.78 11.08 -10.58
N ALA A 128 -1.66 9.79 -10.29
CA ALA A 128 -2.82 8.89 -10.28
C ALA A 128 -3.72 9.10 -9.05
N ALA A 129 -3.18 9.48 -7.89
CA ALA A 129 -3.96 9.57 -6.65
C ALA A 129 -5.16 10.55 -6.73
N PRO A 130 -5.04 11.78 -7.28
CA PRO A 130 -6.21 12.65 -7.46
C PRO A 130 -7.21 12.11 -8.47
N VAL A 131 -6.73 11.38 -9.50
CA VAL A 131 -7.59 10.75 -10.51
C VAL A 131 -8.40 9.62 -9.88
N VAL A 132 -7.76 8.73 -9.15
CA VAL A 132 -8.42 7.66 -8.40
C VAL A 132 -9.42 8.24 -7.40
N GLY A 133 -9.06 9.31 -6.68
CA GLY A 133 -9.98 10.03 -5.82
C GLY A 133 -11.24 10.52 -6.53
N LYS A 134 -11.09 11.12 -7.74
CA LYS A 134 -12.23 11.53 -8.58
C LYS A 134 -13.07 10.34 -9.05
N ILE A 135 -12.44 9.22 -9.37
CA ILE A 135 -13.12 7.99 -9.76
C ILE A 135 -13.97 7.47 -8.59
N ILE A 136 -13.43 7.46 -7.36
CA ILE A 136 -14.16 7.08 -6.15
C ILE A 136 -15.37 7.99 -5.94
N ASP A 137 -15.20 9.30 -6.09
CA ASP A 137 -16.31 10.26 -5.91
C ASP A 137 -17.40 10.14 -7.01
N ARG A 138 -17.04 9.71 -8.23
CA ARG A 138 -17.99 9.56 -9.36
C ARG A 138 -18.69 8.20 -9.38
N LEU A 139 -17.93 7.12 -9.27
CA LEU A 139 -18.44 5.74 -9.40
C LEU A 139 -18.88 5.15 -8.06
N GLY A 140 -18.45 5.77 -6.95
CA GLY A 140 -18.66 5.27 -5.59
C GLY A 140 -17.57 4.27 -5.15
N TYR A 141 -17.32 4.23 -3.87
CA TYR A 141 -16.27 3.41 -3.25
C TYR A 141 -16.45 1.90 -3.51
N LYS A 142 -17.70 1.41 -3.56
CA LYS A 142 -17.99 -0.02 -3.77
C LYS A 142 -17.49 -0.51 -5.12
N ILE A 143 -17.78 0.21 -6.20
CA ILE A 143 -17.38 -0.17 -7.56
C ILE A 143 -15.86 -0.18 -7.66
N VAL A 144 -15.19 0.83 -7.11
CA VAL A 144 -13.73 0.93 -7.13
C VAL A 144 -13.08 -0.23 -6.37
N MET A 145 -13.57 -0.58 -5.17
CA MET A 145 -13.08 -1.72 -4.39
C MET A 145 -13.30 -3.09 -5.06
N ILE A 146 -14.24 -3.20 -5.99
CA ILE A 146 -14.46 -4.43 -6.75
C ILE A 146 -13.55 -4.46 -7.99
N SER A 147 -13.48 -3.34 -8.72
CA SER A 147 -12.78 -3.29 -10.02
C SER A 147 -11.25 -3.34 -9.89
N ASP A 148 -10.68 -2.83 -8.79
CA ASP A 148 -9.22 -2.87 -8.59
C ASP A 148 -8.68 -4.29 -8.55
N THR A 149 -9.46 -5.23 -8.06
CA THR A 149 -9.08 -6.64 -7.97
C THR A 149 -8.95 -7.32 -9.32
N LEU A 150 -9.76 -6.94 -10.31
CA LEU A 150 -9.65 -7.51 -11.65
C LEU A 150 -8.27 -7.21 -12.25
N ILE A 151 -7.78 -5.98 -12.05
CA ILE A 151 -6.43 -5.60 -12.49
C ILE A 151 -5.38 -6.34 -11.66
N LEU A 152 -5.60 -6.47 -10.34
CA LEU A 152 -4.70 -7.21 -9.47
C LEU A 152 -4.49 -8.65 -9.91
N VAL A 153 -5.54 -9.36 -10.32
CA VAL A 153 -5.42 -10.76 -10.80
C VAL A 153 -4.48 -10.84 -11.99
N ILE A 154 -4.58 -9.90 -12.94
CA ILE A 154 -3.69 -9.81 -14.10
C ILE A 154 -2.25 -9.55 -13.65
N VAL A 155 -2.06 -8.61 -12.74
CA VAL A 155 -0.74 -8.27 -12.18
C VAL A 155 -0.12 -9.48 -11.47
N CYS A 156 -0.88 -10.17 -10.64
CA CYS A 156 -0.42 -11.39 -9.94
C CYS A 156 -0.05 -12.49 -10.92
N PHE A 157 -0.84 -12.69 -11.97
CA PHE A 157 -0.55 -13.68 -13.02
C PHE A 157 0.81 -13.41 -13.66
N PHE A 158 1.04 -12.19 -14.13
CA PHE A 158 2.33 -11.88 -14.76
C PHE A 158 3.50 -11.95 -13.78
N TYR A 159 3.32 -11.53 -12.52
CA TYR A 159 4.39 -11.65 -11.52
C TYR A 159 4.74 -13.10 -11.20
N GLY A 160 3.75 -13.98 -11.12
CA GLY A 160 3.97 -15.39 -10.84
C GLY A 160 4.53 -16.18 -12.04
N PHE A 161 4.10 -15.85 -13.26
CA PHE A 161 4.29 -16.73 -14.41
C PHE A 161 5.08 -16.12 -15.58
N ALA A 162 5.42 -14.82 -15.58
CA ALA A 162 6.11 -14.18 -16.71
C ALA A 162 7.44 -14.87 -17.08
N HIS A 163 8.18 -15.36 -16.09
CA HIS A 163 9.46 -16.04 -16.30
C HIS A 163 9.33 -17.41 -17.00
N HIS A 164 8.13 -18.00 -17.03
CA HIS A 164 7.84 -19.22 -17.80
C HIS A 164 7.36 -18.94 -19.22
N ILE A 165 6.76 -17.76 -19.45
CA ILE A 165 6.05 -17.45 -20.69
C ILE A 165 6.93 -16.64 -21.65
N PHE A 166 7.77 -15.75 -21.13
CA PHE A 166 8.51 -14.78 -21.92
C PHE A 166 10.03 -14.93 -21.74
N PRO A 167 10.83 -14.52 -22.76
CA PRO A 167 12.27 -14.37 -22.60
C PRO A 167 12.61 -13.45 -21.42
N LYS A 168 13.77 -13.66 -20.79
CA LYS A 168 14.18 -13.01 -19.54
C LYS A 168 14.02 -11.47 -19.57
N ASP A 169 14.46 -10.83 -20.65
CA ASP A 169 14.43 -9.37 -20.78
C ASP A 169 13.00 -8.83 -20.89
N VAL A 170 12.15 -9.53 -21.66
CA VAL A 170 10.74 -9.17 -21.81
C VAL A 170 9.99 -9.39 -20.50
N ALA A 171 10.22 -10.52 -19.83
CA ALA A 171 9.61 -10.83 -18.53
C ALA A 171 9.99 -9.79 -17.47
N PHE A 172 11.26 -9.33 -17.46
CA PHE A 172 11.71 -8.26 -16.57
C PHE A 172 10.93 -6.96 -16.79
N ILE A 173 10.78 -6.52 -18.04
CA ILE A 173 10.02 -5.29 -18.37
C ILE A 173 8.55 -5.45 -17.96
N ILE A 174 7.94 -6.62 -18.25
CA ILE A 174 6.56 -6.90 -17.83
C ILE A 174 6.41 -6.82 -16.32
N CYS A 175 7.33 -7.41 -15.55
CA CYS A 175 7.29 -7.33 -14.09
C CYS A 175 7.46 -5.89 -13.58
N CYS A 176 8.35 -5.08 -14.18
CA CYS A 176 8.49 -3.68 -13.83
C CYS A 176 7.20 -2.87 -14.08
N ILE A 177 6.57 -3.06 -15.25
CA ILE A 177 5.29 -2.40 -15.57
C ILE A 177 4.20 -2.85 -14.58
N ASN A 178 4.10 -4.14 -14.28
CA ASN A 178 3.13 -4.65 -13.33
C ASN A 178 3.38 -4.15 -11.90
N TYR A 179 4.63 -3.91 -11.49
CA TYR A 179 4.94 -3.32 -10.20
C TYR A 179 4.39 -1.88 -10.10
N ILE A 180 4.60 -1.07 -11.15
CA ILE A 180 4.05 0.29 -11.22
C ILE A 180 2.53 0.23 -11.22
N LEU A 181 1.94 -0.68 -11.98
CA LEU A 181 0.49 -0.85 -12.04
C LEU A 181 -0.11 -1.25 -10.69
N ASP A 182 0.52 -2.20 -9.96
CA ASP A 182 0.10 -2.55 -8.60
C ASP A 182 0.17 -1.35 -7.65
N SER A 183 1.24 -0.55 -7.73
CA SER A 183 1.39 0.66 -6.93
C SER A 183 0.23 1.64 -7.17
N VAL A 184 -0.17 1.82 -8.43
CA VAL A 184 -1.28 2.72 -8.80
C VAL A 184 -2.63 2.14 -8.35
N ILE A 185 -2.91 0.87 -8.60
CA ILE A 185 -4.19 0.27 -8.19
C ILE A 185 -4.33 0.15 -6.68
N SER A 186 -3.21 0.08 -5.94
CA SER A 186 -3.23 0.08 -4.47
C SER A 186 -3.83 1.37 -3.88
N LEU A 187 -3.85 2.47 -4.64
CA LEU A 187 -4.54 3.71 -4.26
C LEU A 187 -6.06 3.52 -4.13
N ALA A 188 -6.63 2.48 -4.73
CA ALA A 188 -8.05 2.13 -4.55
C ALA A 188 -8.41 1.83 -3.09
N SER A 189 -7.42 1.51 -2.23
CA SER A 189 -7.62 1.36 -0.79
C SER A 189 -8.17 2.64 -0.12
N MET A 190 -8.01 3.82 -0.74
CA MET A 190 -8.68 5.05 -0.28
C MET A 190 -10.21 4.90 -0.24
N ALA A 191 -10.78 4.03 -1.08
CA ALA A 191 -12.21 3.79 -1.11
C ALA A 191 -12.74 3.20 0.21
N SER A 192 -11.95 2.40 0.93
CA SER A 192 -12.32 1.89 2.26
C SER A 192 -12.44 3.02 3.29
N ASN A 193 -11.58 4.03 3.21
CA ASN A 193 -11.64 5.20 4.08
C ASN A 193 -12.85 6.09 3.75
N VAL A 194 -13.21 6.23 2.47
CA VAL A 194 -14.44 6.93 2.06
C VAL A 194 -15.67 6.18 2.56
N TYR A 195 -15.67 4.84 2.51
CA TYR A 195 -16.73 4.02 3.10
C TYR A 195 -16.90 4.29 4.61
N VAL A 196 -15.81 4.36 5.37
CA VAL A 196 -15.88 4.70 6.81
C VAL A 196 -16.48 6.09 7.03
N GLN A 197 -16.06 7.08 6.23
CA GLN A 197 -16.62 8.44 6.31
C GLN A 197 -18.12 8.47 6.03
N ASP A 198 -18.61 7.65 5.10
CA ASP A 198 -20.01 7.59 4.73
C ASP A 198 -20.90 6.97 5.83
N ILE A 199 -20.39 5.93 6.51
CA ILE A 199 -21.16 5.24 7.55
C ILE A 199 -20.99 5.79 8.96
N SER A 200 -20.02 6.67 9.20
CA SER A 200 -19.76 7.25 10.53
C SER A 200 -20.71 8.42 10.84
N ASP A 201 -21.03 8.57 12.11
CA ASP A 201 -21.94 9.62 12.56
C ASP A 201 -21.21 10.95 12.85
N ASN A 202 -19.91 10.88 13.17
CA ASN A 202 -19.07 12.05 13.46
C ASN A 202 -17.60 11.81 13.09
N ASN A 203 -16.82 12.90 13.04
CA ASN A 203 -15.41 12.87 12.66
C ASN A 203 -14.50 12.12 13.66
N ASP A 204 -14.88 12.07 14.93
CA ASP A 204 -14.10 11.35 15.95
C ASP A 204 -14.20 9.83 15.74
N GLU A 205 -15.39 9.33 15.38
CA GLU A 205 -15.56 7.93 14.98
C GLU A 205 -14.77 7.61 13.72
N VAL A 206 -14.77 8.50 12.71
CA VAL A 206 -13.95 8.31 11.49
C VAL A 206 -12.49 8.15 11.85
N ARG A 207 -11.94 9.08 12.64
CA ARG A 207 -10.52 9.06 13.05
C ARG A 207 -10.17 7.80 13.84
N ALA A 208 -10.98 7.46 14.85
CA ALA A 208 -10.76 6.30 15.70
C ALA A 208 -10.83 5.00 14.89
N THR A 209 -11.80 4.89 13.97
CA THR A 209 -11.98 3.70 13.11
C THR A 209 -10.83 3.55 12.13
N ILE A 210 -10.43 4.63 11.45
CA ILE A 210 -9.31 4.59 10.49
C ILE A 210 -8.01 4.27 11.21
N SER A 211 -7.74 4.86 12.38
CA SER A 211 -6.55 4.55 13.19
C SER A 211 -6.49 3.06 13.59
N THR A 212 -7.64 2.50 14.00
CA THR A 212 -7.76 1.08 14.32
C THR A 212 -7.55 0.20 13.08
N GLY A 213 -8.12 0.60 11.93
CA GLY A 213 -7.94 -0.09 10.65
C GLY A 213 -6.48 -0.13 10.20
N ILE A 214 -5.75 0.98 10.33
CA ILE A 214 -4.31 1.04 10.06
C ILE A 214 -3.56 0.04 10.95
N SER A 215 -3.92 -0.07 12.23
CA SER A 215 -3.30 -1.03 13.14
C SER A 215 -3.58 -2.48 12.72
N VAL A 216 -4.81 -2.80 12.31
CA VAL A 216 -5.19 -4.11 11.75
C VAL A 216 -4.39 -4.41 10.48
N ASN A 217 -4.29 -3.44 9.56
CA ASN A 217 -3.51 -3.55 8.34
C ASN A 217 -2.05 -3.89 8.63
N HIS A 218 -1.40 -3.18 9.58
CA HIS A 218 -0.02 -3.46 9.96
C HIS A 218 0.18 -4.83 10.62
N MET A 219 -0.76 -5.29 11.45
CA MET A 219 -0.70 -6.65 12.01
C MET A 219 -0.69 -7.71 10.90
N ILE A 220 -1.55 -7.57 9.92
CA ILE A 220 -1.62 -8.50 8.78
C ILE A 220 -0.36 -8.40 7.92
N THR A 221 0.19 -7.21 7.68
CA THR A 221 1.43 -7.06 6.90
C THR A 221 2.60 -7.80 7.55
N ILE A 222 2.71 -7.80 8.89
CA ILE A 222 3.75 -8.56 9.61
C ILE A 222 3.55 -10.07 9.39
N LEU A 223 2.33 -10.58 9.52
CA LEU A 223 2.03 -11.99 9.31
C LEU A 223 2.33 -12.43 7.87
N ILE A 224 1.91 -11.62 6.89
CA ILE A 224 2.17 -11.92 5.47
C ILE A 224 3.66 -11.86 5.14
N ALA A 225 4.44 -10.94 5.71
CA ALA A 225 5.88 -10.91 5.51
C ALA A 225 6.55 -12.20 6.03
N LEU A 226 6.12 -12.68 7.19
CA LEU A 226 6.65 -13.89 7.81
C LEU A 226 6.26 -15.16 7.03
N PHE A 227 4.94 -15.36 6.84
CA PHE A 227 4.42 -16.56 6.19
C PHE A 227 4.66 -16.56 4.68
N GLY A 228 4.66 -15.38 4.03
CA GLY A 228 4.95 -15.25 2.61
C GLY A 228 6.35 -15.74 2.25
N GLY A 229 7.36 -15.47 3.10
CA GLY A 229 8.71 -16.00 2.92
C GLY A 229 8.75 -17.53 3.03
N TRP A 230 7.99 -18.11 3.95
CA TRP A 230 7.86 -19.55 4.08
C TRP A 230 7.16 -20.17 2.86
N ILE A 231 6.05 -19.60 2.40
CA ILE A 231 5.32 -20.02 1.20
C ILE A 231 6.23 -19.97 -0.02
N TRP A 232 6.95 -18.85 -0.20
CA TRP A 232 7.91 -18.72 -1.29
C TRP A 232 8.95 -19.84 -1.30
N LYS A 233 9.55 -20.10 -0.14
CA LYS A 233 10.62 -21.11 -0.01
C LYS A 233 10.12 -22.54 -0.24
N THR A 234 8.89 -22.85 0.17
CA THR A 234 8.35 -24.22 0.16
C THR A 234 7.48 -24.54 -1.06
N LEU A 235 6.69 -23.57 -1.52
CA LEU A 235 5.67 -23.75 -2.55
C LEU A 235 5.92 -22.93 -3.84
N GLY A 236 6.95 -22.09 -3.83
CA GLY A 236 7.33 -21.28 -4.99
C GLY A 236 6.62 -19.93 -5.09
N ILE A 237 7.09 -19.12 -6.03
CA ILE A 237 6.61 -17.77 -6.31
C ILE A 237 5.19 -17.79 -6.89
N GLU A 238 4.90 -18.76 -7.75
CA GLU A 238 3.62 -18.91 -8.43
C GLU A 238 2.49 -19.07 -7.41
N THR A 239 2.73 -19.90 -6.39
CA THR A 239 1.78 -20.12 -5.29
C THR A 239 1.55 -18.85 -4.50
N LEU A 240 2.61 -18.09 -4.20
CA LEU A 240 2.51 -16.85 -3.42
C LEU A 240 1.64 -15.81 -4.15
N PHE A 241 1.89 -15.58 -5.44
CA PHE A 241 1.10 -14.62 -6.21
C PHE A 241 -0.31 -15.13 -6.53
N THR A 242 -0.50 -16.44 -6.69
CA THR A 242 -1.84 -17.03 -6.80
C THR A 242 -2.66 -16.82 -5.52
N ILE A 243 -2.08 -17.02 -4.34
CA ILE A 243 -2.74 -16.72 -3.06
C ILE A 243 -3.08 -15.23 -2.97
N SER A 244 -2.17 -14.34 -3.40
CA SER A 244 -2.45 -12.90 -3.43
C SER A 244 -3.63 -12.56 -4.33
N ALA A 245 -3.75 -13.17 -5.51
CA ALA A 245 -4.88 -13.02 -6.41
C ALA A 245 -6.19 -13.51 -5.78
N ILE A 246 -6.18 -14.66 -5.12
CA ILE A 246 -7.34 -15.22 -4.41
C ILE A 246 -7.78 -14.29 -3.29
N LEU A 247 -6.84 -13.77 -2.46
CA LEU A 247 -7.15 -12.79 -1.41
C LEU A 247 -7.76 -11.52 -1.99
N GLY A 248 -7.30 -11.08 -3.15
CA GLY A 248 -7.91 -9.97 -3.88
C GLY A 248 -9.36 -10.29 -4.29
N LEU A 249 -9.63 -11.46 -4.88
CA LEU A 249 -10.98 -11.88 -5.25
C LEU A 249 -11.90 -11.98 -4.02
N CYS A 250 -11.39 -12.47 -2.88
CA CYS A 250 -12.11 -12.45 -1.61
C CYS A 250 -12.45 -11.01 -1.17
N ASN A 251 -11.52 -10.07 -1.34
CA ASN A 251 -11.77 -8.64 -1.08
C ASN A 251 -12.92 -8.10 -1.94
N SER A 252 -12.93 -8.38 -3.25
CA SER A 252 -14.02 -7.96 -4.13
C SER A 252 -15.36 -8.58 -3.75
N ALA A 253 -15.40 -9.88 -3.48
CA ALA A 253 -16.61 -10.56 -3.04
C ALA A 253 -17.15 -9.96 -1.74
N TYR A 254 -16.23 -9.63 -0.81
CA TYR A 254 -16.60 -9.01 0.45
C TYR A 254 -17.08 -7.57 0.26
N ALA A 255 -16.40 -6.77 -0.58
CA ALA A 255 -16.81 -5.42 -0.95
C ALA A 255 -18.18 -5.42 -1.64
N ALA A 256 -18.48 -6.42 -2.48
CA ALA A 256 -19.78 -6.57 -3.12
C ALA A 256 -20.92 -6.74 -2.11
N SER A 257 -20.66 -7.32 -0.93
CA SER A 257 -21.62 -7.48 0.16
C SER A 257 -21.98 -6.17 0.89
N ILE A 258 -21.26 -5.09 0.64
CA ILE A 258 -21.51 -3.78 1.27
C ILE A 258 -22.81 -3.19 0.68
N LYS A 259 -23.74 -2.84 1.58
CA LYS A 259 -24.94 -2.07 1.21
C LYS A 259 -24.57 -0.60 1.17
N VAL A 260 -24.70 0.02 0.01
CA VAL A 260 -24.53 1.47 -0.15
C VAL A 260 -25.82 2.14 0.30
N THR A 261 -25.80 2.86 1.40
CA THR A 261 -26.93 3.69 1.84
C THR A 261 -26.71 5.06 1.19
N LYS A 262 -27.48 5.41 0.16
CA LYS A 262 -27.48 6.79 -0.33
C LYS A 262 -27.95 7.66 0.81
N LYS A 263 -27.09 8.51 1.36
CA LYS A 263 -27.56 9.68 2.11
C LYS A 263 -28.29 10.57 1.12
N ALA A 264 -29.60 10.75 1.36
CA ALA A 264 -30.45 11.64 0.60
C ALA A 264 -29.94 13.09 0.70
#